data_ed76d327365310a66b4982ce66b54c99
#
_entry.id   ed76d327365310a66b4982ce66b54c99
#
_cell.length_a   1.000
_cell.length_b   1.000
_cell.length_c   1.000
_cell.angle_alpha   90.00
_cell.angle_beta   90.00
_cell.angle_gamma   90.00
#
_symmetry.space_group_name_H-M   'P 1'
#
loop_
_entity.id
_entity.type
_entity.pdbx_description
1 polymer ?
#
loop_
_entity_poly.entity_id
_entity_poly.type
_entity_poly.pdbx_seq_one_letter_code
_entity_poly.pdbx_strand_id
1 'polypeptide(L)'
;MPRGQPFTAMCAALARPPFAGQADLHGHTTASDGTWSPVRYLAEARKAGLAWVAITDHDTVAGALEAQTFCQPDGPRLLLGVEITARHMDRDTHVLAYQFDSINPKLCGLLEEMRCRRHRRHKARLDALARRGIHLPDAPV
;
A
#
# COMPACT_ATOMS: atom_id res chain seq x y z
N MET A 1 0.41 25.07 -20.58
CA MET A 1 1.08 24.64 -19.33
C MET A 1 2.38 25.40 -19.23
N PRO A 2 2.65 26.16 -18.15
CA PRO A 2 3.92 26.85 -18.00
C PRO A 2 5.04 25.82 -17.88
N ARG A 3 6.08 25.98 -18.70
CA ARG A 3 7.26 25.12 -18.73
C ARG A 3 8.04 25.31 -17.42
N GLY A 4 8.22 24.20 -16.68
CA GLY A 4 9.36 24.07 -15.77
C GLY A 4 9.18 24.60 -14.36
N GLN A 5 8.11 24.24 -13.63
CA GLN A 5 8.31 24.19 -12.18
C GLN A 5 9.14 22.94 -11.86
N PRO A 6 10.29 23.08 -11.16
CA PRO A 6 11.07 21.93 -10.74
C PRO A 6 10.16 20.98 -9.94
N PHE A 7 10.29 19.67 -10.15
CA PHE A 7 9.51 18.64 -9.43
C PHE A 7 9.52 18.86 -7.92
N THR A 8 10.65 19.27 -7.34
CA THR A 8 10.80 19.62 -5.93
C THR A 8 9.90 20.78 -5.47
N ALA A 9 9.70 21.82 -6.30
CA ALA A 9 8.82 22.94 -5.99
C ALA A 9 7.34 22.52 -6.06
N MET A 10 7.00 21.64 -6.99
CA MET A 10 5.66 21.03 -7.09
C MET A 10 5.37 20.14 -5.87
N CYS A 11 6.31 19.28 -5.48
CA CYS A 11 6.18 18.46 -4.27
C CYS A 11 6.04 19.33 -3.01
N ALA A 12 6.82 20.40 -2.88
CA ALA A 12 6.72 21.32 -1.75
C ALA A 12 5.38 22.08 -1.70
N ALA A 13 4.82 22.42 -2.86
CA ALA A 13 3.50 23.05 -2.94
C ALA A 13 2.37 22.07 -2.58
N LEU A 14 2.49 20.82 -2.97
CA LEU A 14 1.53 19.75 -2.65
C LEU A 14 1.65 19.22 -1.21
N ALA A 15 2.83 19.37 -0.58
CA ALA A 15 3.07 18.88 0.78
C ALA A 15 2.61 19.82 1.90
N ARG A 16 1.88 20.90 1.60
CA ARG A 16 1.39 21.85 2.60
C ARG A 16 -0.01 21.52 3.07
N PRO A 17 -0.21 21.17 4.36
CA PRO A 17 -1.56 21.08 4.93
C PRO A 17 -2.23 22.47 5.02
N PRO A 18 -3.56 22.56 5.09
CA PRO A 18 -4.47 21.41 5.12
C PRO A 18 -4.73 20.83 3.71
N PHE A 19 -4.80 19.51 3.62
CA PHE A 19 -5.14 18.77 2.39
C PHE A 19 -6.66 18.63 2.23
N ALA A 20 -7.43 19.62 2.69
CA ALA A 20 -8.90 19.60 2.65
C ALA A 20 -9.41 19.32 1.22
N GLY A 21 -10.22 18.28 1.09
CA GLY A 21 -10.78 17.86 -0.19
C GLY A 21 -9.82 17.05 -1.08
N GLN A 22 -8.58 16.77 -0.64
CA GLN A 22 -7.63 15.96 -1.38
C GLN A 22 -7.80 14.47 -1.07
N ALA A 23 -7.23 13.63 -1.92
CA ALA A 23 -7.23 12.19 -1.78
C ALA A 23 -5.80 11.65 -1.80
N ASP A 24 -5.53 10.68 -0.93
CA ASP A 24 -4.37 9.81 -1.00
C ASP A 24 -4.87 8.40 -1.36
N LEU A 25 -4.59 7.98 -2.59
CA LEU A 25 -5.14 6.72 -3.13
C LEU A 25 -4.09 5.61 -3.23
N HIS A 26 -2.91 5.80 -2.67
CA HIS A 26 -1.87 4.78 -2.69
C HIS A 26 -1.06 4.82 -1.39
N GLY A 27 -1.42 3.96 -0.47
CA GLY A 27 -0.73 3.87 0.81
C GLY A 27 -0.67 2.45 1.35
N HIS A 28 0.39 2.17 2.11
CA HIS A 28 0.70 0.86 2.67
C HIS A 28 0.68 0.90 4.19
N THR A 29 0.28 -0.22 4.77
CA THR A 29 0.24 -0.42 6.22
C THR A 29 1.13 -1.57 6.65
N THR A 30 1.17 -1.84 7.96
CA THR A 30 1.88 -3.01 8.50
C THR A 30 1.26 -4.35 8.06
N ALA A 31 0.17 -4.35 7.31
CA ALA A 31 -0.35 -5.55 6.67
C ALA A 31 0.49 -5.97 5.44
N SER A 32 1.35 -5.08 4.93
CA SER A 32 2.38 -5.37 3.92
C SER A 32 3.73 -4.79 4.33
N ASP A 33 4.20 -3.75 3.70
CA ASP A 33 5.52 -3.16 3.90
C ASP A 33 5.48 -1.70 4.42
N GLY A 34 4.31 -1.21 4.77
CA GLY A 34 4.14 0.07 5.44
C GLY A 34 4.57 0.03 6.92
N THR A 35 4.83 1.19 7.49
CA THR A 35 5.30 1.33 8.89
C THR A 35 4.19 1.67 9.87
N TRP A 36 3.01 2.08 9.40
CA TRP A 36 1.87 2.42 10.22
C TRP A 36 0.84 1.30 10.23
N SER A 37 0.23 1.05 11.39
CA SER A 37 -0.95 0.19 11.43
C SER A 37 -2.10 0.82 10.64
N PRO A 38 -3.06 0.02 10.15
CA PRO A 38 -4.23 0.52 9.43
C PRO A 38 -4.98 1.62 10.19
N VAL A 39 -5.12 1.46 11.50
CA VAL A 39 -5.76 2.45 12.38
C VAL A 39 -4.97 3.76 12.44
N ARG A 40 -3.65 3.67 12.58
CA ARG A 40 -2.79 4.84 12.60
C ARG A 40 -2.81 5.56 11.26
N TYR A 41 -2.83 4.83 10.15
CA TYR A 41 -2.93 5.40 8.80
C TYR A 41 -4.17 6.29 8.67
N LEU A 42 -5.35 5.80 9.10
CA LEU A 42 -6.59 6.59 9.11
C LEU A 42 -6.50 7.83 10.02
N ALA A 43 -5.89 7.68 11.20
CA ALA A 43 -5.74 8.79 12.13
C ALA A 43 -4.85 9.90 11.56
N GLU A 44 -3.75 9.56 10.91
CA GLU A 44 -2.87 10.54 10.26
C GLU A 44 -3.53 11.17 9.03
N ALA A 45 -4.26 10.40 8.24
CA ALA A 45 -5.06 10.92 7.12
C ALA A 45 -6.13 11.94 7.58
N ARG A 46 -6.80 11.65 8.71
CA ARG A 46 -7.75 12.58 9.33
C ARG A 46 -7.07 13.87 9.81
N LYS A 47 -5.94 13.77 10.50
CA LYS A 47 -5.14 14.93 10.93
C LYS A 47 -4.68 15.77 9.74
N ALA A 48 -4.33 15.14 8.63
CA ALA A 48 -3.96 15.82 7.39
C ALA A 48 -5.14 16.50 6.70
N GLY A 49 -6.39 16.21 7.10
CA GLY A 49 -7.60 16.78 6.50
C GLY A 49 -7.93 16.16 5.13
N LEU A 50 -7.48 14.93 4.85
CA LEU A 50 -7.82 14.25 3.62
C LEU A 50 -9.31 13.92 3.56
N ALA A 51 -9.92 14.07 2.38
CA ALA A 51 -11.31 13.70 2.14
C ALA A 51 -11.44 12.19 1.81
N TRP A 52 -10.44 11.64 1.14
CA TRP A 52 -10.41 10.25 0.71
C TRP A 52 -9.04 9.64 0.95
N VAL A 53 -9.04 8.35 1.30
CA VAL A 53 -7.82 7.55 1.36
C VAL A 53 -8.07 6.16 0.81
N ALA A 54 -7.03 5.54 0.27
CA ALA A 54 -7.05 4.11 0.00
C ALA A 54 -5.89 3.43 0.71
N ILE A 55 -6.14 2.26 1.25
CA ILE A 55 -5.10 1.34 1.70
C ILE A 55 -4.94 0.29 0.61
N THR A 56 -3.74 0.21 0.06
CA THR A 56 -3.40 -0.60 -1.11
C THR A 56 -2.22 -1.51 -0.80
N ASP A 57 -2.29 -2.22 0.32
CA ASP A 57 -1.26 -3.16 0.74
C ASP A 57 -0.92 -4.17 -0.35
N HIS A 58 0.34 -4.56 -0.43
CA HIS A 58 0.82 -5.52 -1.43
C HIS A 58 0.19 -6.90 -1.26
N ASP A 59 -0.51 -7.34 -2.30
CA ASP A 59 -1.07 -8.68 -2.43
C ASP A 59 -2.01 -9.10 -1.26
N THR A 60 -2.53 -8.12 -0.51
CA THR A 60 -3.48 -8.35 0.59
C THR A 60 -4.47 -7.21 0.74
N VAL A 61 -5.67 -7.54 1.17
CA VAL A 61 -6.73 -6.58 1.54
C VAL A 61 -6.92 -6.46 3.05
N ALA A 62 -6.11 -7.17 3.83
CA ALA A 62 -6.28 -7.28 5.28
C ALA A 62 -6.21 -5.90 5.98
N GLY A 63 -5.23 -5.05 5.61
CA GLY A 63 -5.09 -3.71 6.18
C GLY A 63 -6.29 -2.81 5.88
N ALA A 64 -6.80 -2.85 4.65
CA ALA A 64 -7.98 -2.08 4.26
C ALA A 64 -9.25 -2.56 4.99
N LEU A 65 -9.45 -3.87 5.13
CA LEU A 65 -10.58 -4.45 5.88
C LEU A 65 -10.49 -4.13 7.38
N GLU A 66 -9.30 -4.21 7.97
CA GLU A 66 -9.08 -3.79 9.36
C GLU A 66 -9.43 -2.31 9.53
N ALA A 67 -8.87 -1.43 8.69
CA ALA A 67 -9.11 0.01 8.74
C ALA A 67 -10.61 0.34 8.61
N GLN A 68 -11.36 -0.39 7.79
CA GLN A 68 -12.78 -0.16 7.58
C GLN A 68 -13.58 -0.23 8.88
N THR A 69 -13.19 -1.06 9.84
CA THR A 69 -13.86 -1.18 11.15
C THR A 69 -13.65 0.03 12.04
N PHE A 70 -12.69 0.91 11.71
CA PHE A 70 -12.34 2.11 12.47
C PHE A 70 -12.72 3.42 11.77
N CYS A 71 -13.39 3.35 10.63
CA CYS A 71 -13.85 4.54 9.93
C CYS A 71 -14.84 5.35 10.79
N GLN A 72 -14.63 6.67 10.85
CA GLN A 72 -15.48 7.59 11.58
C GLN A 72 -16.30 8.45 10.60
N PRO A 73 -17.53 8.88 10.96
CA PRO A 73 -18.38 9.68 10.08
C PRO A 73 -17.74 11.01 9.64
N ASP A 74 -16.88 11.58 10.48
CA ASP A 74 -16.17 12.84 10.27
C ASP A 74 -14.71 12.65 9.80
N GLY A 75 -14.31 11.39 9.52
CA GLY A 75 -13.01 11.04 8.99
C GLY A 75 -12.97 10.98 7.46
N PRO A 76 -11.80 10.69 6.88
CA PRO A 76 -11.68 10.46 5.45
C PRO A 76 -12.51 9.24 5.03
N ARG A 77 -13.06 9.30 3.83
CA ARG A 77 -13.69 8.13 3.21
C ARG A 77 -12.61 7.13 2.81
N LEU A 78 -12.74 5.90 3.27
CA LEU A 78 -11.83 4.82 2.91
C LEU A 78 -12.31 4.10 1.65
N LEU A 79 -11.43 4.05 0.65
CA LEU A 79 -11.56 3.15 -0.51
C LEU A 79 -10.85 1.84 -0.21
N LEU A 80 -11.55 0.74 -0.37
CA LEU A 80 -10.93 -0.58 -0.33
C LEU A 80 -10.03 -0.72 -1.55
N GLY A 81 -8.74 -0.92 -1.32
CA GLY A 81 -7.73 -1.03 -2.35
C GLY A 81 -6.82 -2.25 -2.15
N VAL A 82 -6.05 -2.57 -3.17
CA VAL A 82 -4.95 -3.53 -3.14
C VAL A 82 -3.94 -3.19 -4.23
N GLU A 83 -2.67 -3.37 -3.95
CA GLU A 83 -1.61 -3.33 -4.94
C GLU A 83 -1.18 -4.75 -5.31
N ILE A 84 -1.55 -5.17 -6.51
CA ILE A 84 -1.27 -6.51 -7.02
C ILE A 84 0.11 -6.52 -7.68
N THR A 85 1.00 -7.40 -7.20
CA THR A 85 2.30 -7.64 -7.81
C THR A 85 2.12 -8.46 -9.07
N ALA A 86 2.31 -7.85 -10.23
CA ALA A 86 2.24 -8.48 -11.53
C ALA A 86 3.62 -8.53 -12.21
N ARG A 87 3.75 -9.30 -13.26
CA ARG A 87 4.94 -9.34 -14.12
C ARG A 87 4.53 -9.21 -15.58
N HIS A 88 5.12 -8.24 -16.25
CA HIS A 88 4.89 -8.00 -17.67
C HIS A 88 6.23 -7.81 -18.37
N MET A 89 6.48 -8.55 -19.46
CA MET A 89 7.73 -8.47 -20.26
C MET A 89 9.01 -8.49 -19.38
N ASP A 90 9.08 -9.44 -18.47
CA ASP A 90 10.20 -9.61 -17.51
C ASP A 90 10.45 -8.45 -16.53
N ARG A 91 9.51 -7.53 -16.42
CA ARG A 91 9.53 -6.44 -15.44
C ARG A 91 8.45 -6.65 -14.39
N ASP A 92 8.80 -6.44 -13.13
CA ASP A 92 7.81 -6.35 -12.06
C ASP A 92 6.98 -5.08 -12.31
N THR A 93 5.65 -5.22 -12.27
CA THR A 93 4.66 -4.16 -12.47
C THR A 93 3.66 -4.25 -11.34
N HIS A 94 3.33 -3.12 -10.77
CA HIS A 94 2.32 -3.07 -9.71
C HIS A 94 1.03 -2.49 -10.27
N VAL A 95 -0.08 -3.15 -9.98
CA VAL A 95 -1.41 -2.77 -10.46
C VAL A 95 -2.29 -2.44 -9.25
N LEU A 96 -2.72 -1.20 -9.17
CA LEU A 96 -3.66 -0.76 -8.15
C LEU A 96 -5.09 -1.11 -8.57
N ALA A 97 -5.82 -1.77 -7.69
CA ALA A 97 -7.23 -2.06 -7.86
C ALA A 97 -8.04 -1.49 -6.69
N TYR A 98 -9.26 -1.05 -6.96
CA TYR A 98 -10.13 -0.38 -5.99
C TYR A 98 -11.57 -0.88 -6.10
N GLN A 99 -12.32 -0.82 -4.98
CA GLN A 99 -13.77 -1.06 -4.92
C GLN A 99 -14.21 -2.41 -5.55
N PHE A 100 -13.42 -3.44 -5.36
CA PHE A 100 -13.71 -4.80 -5.76
C PHE A 100 -14.48 -5.55 -4.66
N ASP A 101 -15.07 -6.68 -5.01
CA ASP A 101 -15.61 -7.62 -4.04
C ASP A 101 -14.48 -8.36 -3.32
N SER A 102 -14.20 -7.96 -2.07
CA SER A 102 -13.10 -8.50 -1.26
C SER A 102 -13.25 -9.96 -0.85
N ILE A 103 -14.45 -10.51 -0.97
CA ILE A 103 -14.74 -11.93 -0.67
C ILE A 103 -14.84 -12.78 -1.94
N ASN A 104 -14.59 -12.21 -3.12
CA ASN A 104 -14.60 -12.96 -4.38
C ASN A 104 -13.53 -14.07 -4.33
N PRO A 105 -13.93 -15.36 -4.48
CA PRO A 105 -12.98 -16.46 -4.32
C PRO A 105 -11.81 -16.46 -5.29
N LYS A 106 -12.01 -15.95 -6.52
CA LYS A 106 -10.95 -15.84 -7.52
C LYS A 106 -9.92 -14.79 -7.13
N LEU A 107 -10.38 -13.64 -6.60
CA LEU A 107 -9.50 -12.61 -6.10
C LEU A 107 -8.73 -13.10 -4.87
N CYS A 108 -9.42 -13.70 -3.89
CA CYS A 108 -8.78 -14.25 -2.70
C CYS A 108 -7.70 -15.28 -3.05
N GLY A 109 -8.01 -16.21 -3.97
CA GLY A 109 -7.04 -17.20 -4.44
C GLY A 109 -5.85 -16.58 -5.15
N LEU A 110 -6.06 -15.55 -5.98
CA LEU A 110 -4.98 -14.81 -6.64
C LEU A 110 -4.07 -14.12 -5.63
N LEU A 111 -4.63 -13.38 -4.67
CA LEU A 111 -3.85 -12.64 -3.67
C LEU A 111 -3.03 -13.60 -2.80
N GLU A 112 -3.62 -14.72 -2.37
CA GLU A 112 -2.90 -15.75 -1.62
C GLU A 112 -1.74 -16.35 -2.43
N GLU A 113 -1.94 -16.64 -3.71
CA GLU A 113 -0.87 -17.12 -4.58
C GLU A 113 0.26 -16.08 -4.71
N MET A 114 -0.08 -14.80 -4.89
CA MET A 114 0.92 -13.72 -4.97
C MET A 114 1.70 -13.58 -3.67
N ARG A 115 1.02 -13.63 -2.52
CA ARG A 115 1.63 -13.60 -1.19
C ARG A 115 2.61 -14.77 -1.00
N CYS A 116 2.19 -15.97 -1.35
CA CYS A 116 3.05 -17.16 -1.29
C CYS A 116 4.27 -17.05 -2.22
N ARG A 117 4.11 -16.49 -3.43
CA ARG A 117 5.21 -16.25 -4.36
C ARG A 117 6.19 -15.20 -3.81
N ARG A 118 5.68 -14.12 -3.21
CA ARG A 118 6.49 -13.07 -2.58
C ARG A 118 7.33 -13.66 -1.44
N HIS A 119 6.72 -14.43 -0.54
CA HIS A 119 7.41 -15.08 0.57
C HIS A 119 8.51 -16.02 0.10
N ARG A 120 8.22 -16.91 -0.87
CA ARG A 120 9.23 -17.81 -1.44
C ARG A 120 10.40 -17.05 -2.08
N ARG A 121 10.13 -15.96 -2.81
CA ARG A 121 11.15 -15.13 -3.44
C ARG A 121 12.01 -14.40 -2.39
N HIS A 122 11.40 -13.90 -1.32
CA HIS A 122 12.10 -13.27 -0.21
C HIS A 122 13.06 -14.27 0.46
N LYS A 123 12.56 -15.45 0.84
CA LYS A 123 13.36 -16.51 1.42
C LYS A 123 14.55 -16.91 0.53
N ALA A 124 14.32 -17.09 -0.75
CA ALA A 124 15.40 -17.43 -1.70
C ALA A 124 16.48 -16.32 -1.76
N ARG A 125 16.11 -15.05 -1.62
CA ARG A 125 17.06 -13.93 -1.55
C ARG A 125 17.88 -13.96 -0.25
N LEU A 126 17.23 -14.20 0.90
CA LEU A 126 17.93 -14.35 2.18
C LEU A 126 18.92 -15.52 2.15
N ASP A 127 18.52 -16.67 1.62
CA ASP A 127 19.38 -17.83 1.45
C ASP A 127 20.58 -17.53 0.52
N ALA A 128 20.36 -16.75 -0.54
CA ALA A 128 21.43 -16.36 -1.44
C ALA A 128 22.44 -15.39 -0.78
N LEU A 129 21.97 -14.49 0.07
CA LEU A 129 22.82 -13.59 0.85
C LEU A 129 23.59 -14.35 1.93
N ALA A 130 22.93 -15.27 2.64
CA ALA A 130 23.55 -16.09 3.67
C ALA A 130 24.71 -16.94 3.08
N ARG A 131 24.55 -17.49 1.87
CA ARG A 131 25.65 -18.19 1.16
C ARG A 131 26.86 -17.30 0.86
N ARG A 132 26.70 -15.98 0.89
CA ARG A 132 27.77 -14.98 0.73
C ARG A 132 28.29 -14.42 2.05
N GLY A 133 27.85 -15.01 3.19
CA GLY A 133 28.22 -14.57 4.53
C GLY A 133 27.47 -13.33 5.04
N ILE A 134 26.39 -12.91 4.33
CA ILE A 134 25.56 -11.78 4.74
C ILE A 134 24.29 -12.35 5.40
N HIS A 135 24.20 -12.15 6.72
CA HIS A 135 23.03 -12.59 7.50
C HIS A 135 22.17 -11.38 7.84
N LEU A 136 20.95 -11.36 7.31
CA LEU A 136 19.94 -10.36 7.63
C LEU A 136 18.93 -10.96 8.62
N PRO A 137 18.36 -10.17 9.54
CA PRO A 137 17.27 -10.64 10.38
C PRO A 137 16.05 -10.98 9.51
N ASP A 138 15.29 -11.99 9.91
CA ASP A 138 14.00 -12.28 9.30
C ASP A 138 13.07 -11.09 9.55
N ALA A 139 12.80 -10.33 8.52
CA ALA A 139 11.77 -9.31 8.54
C ALA A 139 10.43 -9.93 8.06
N PRO A 140 9.31 -9.57 8.66
CA PRO A 140 8.00 -9.99 8.14
C PRO A 140 7.83 -9.45 6.71
N VAL A 141 7.33 -10.32 5.83
CA VAL A 141 7.05 -10.04 4.41
C VAL A 141 5.57 -9.87 4.21
#